data_518a8c7ee5ae8e6b5a14b4e419abd83f
#
_entry.id   518a8c7ee5ae8e6b5a14b4e419abd83f
#
_cell.length_a   1.000
_cell.length_b   1.000
_cell.length_c   1.000
_cell.angle_alpha   90.00
_cell.angle_beta   90.00
_cell.angle_gamma   90.00
#
_symmetry.space_group_name_H-M   'P 1'
#
loop_
_entity.id
_entity.type
_entity.pdbx_description
1 polymer ?
#
loop_
_entity_poly.entity_id
_entity_poly.type
_entity_poly.pdbx_seq_one_letter_code
_entity_poly.pdbx_strand_id
1 'polypeptide(L)'
;MISVELLAKHMAWANQEIFKEVKKLGPDVLDYYVVDEEWTVKTIMVHIVGASYLYSQRLQEKPFSKIEFDMDSPDLIDDLLAALENIDKDLIEQAYKDDKEIEYETSKGMRSNKISFILSMMIFHATEHRAQIVAALDKNNERSINLDEYSIFGYVRQQG
;
A
#
# COMPACT_ATOMS: atom_id res chain seq x y z
N MET A 1 12.79 11.96 -17.06
CA MET A 1 11.65 12.32 -16.21
C MET A 1 11.17 11.03 -15.54
N ILE A 2 10.87 11.04 -14.25
CA ILE A 2 10.30 9.86 -13.56
C ILE A 2 8.88 9.67 -14.05
N SER A 3 8.52 8.45 -14.47
CA SER A 3 7.17 8.11 -14.91
C SER A 3 6.29 7.66 -13.74
N VAL A 4 4.98 7.83 -13.86
CA VAL A 4 3.99 7.31 -12.88
C VAL A 4 4.09 5.78 -12.79
N GLU A 5 4.38 5.11 -13.89
CA GLU A 5 4.65 3.67 -13.94
C GLU A 5 5.80 3.26 -13.00
N LEU A 6 6.93 3.96 -13.07
CA LEU A 6 8.08 3.67 -12.20
C LEU A 6 7.71 3.87 -10.72
N LEU A 7 6.93 4.91 -10.41
CA LEU A 7 6.46 5.17 -9.06
C LEU A 7 5.48 4.10 -8.57
N ALA A 8 4.57 3.62 -9.43
CA ALA A 8 3.64 2.54 -9.09
C ALA A 8 4.39 1.23 -8.83
N LYS A 9 5.36 0.87 -9.67
CA LYS A 9 6.22 -0.30 -9.46
C LYS A 9 7.03 -0.21 -8.18
N HIS A 10 7.63 0.96 -7.90
CA HIS A 10 8.34 1.19 -6.64
C HIS A 10 7.41 1.03 -5.43
N MET A 11 6.22 1.60 -5.47
CA MET A 11 5.24 1.49 -4.39
C MET A 11 4.85 0.03 -4.13
N ALA A 12 4.53 -0.73 -5.18
CA ALA A 12 4.20 -2.15 -5.11
C ALA A 12 5.32 -2.95 -4.44
N TRP A 13 6.54 -2.79 -4.93
CA TRP A 13 7.73 -3.43 -4.35
C TRP A 13 7.93 -3.03 -2.88
N ALA A 14 7.90 -1.75 -2.55
CA ALA A 14 8.17 -1.27 -1.19
C ALA A 14 7.10 -1.74 -0.19
N ASN A 15 5.82 -1.81 -0.59
CA ASN A 15 4.77 -2.36 0.26
C ASN A 15 5.03 -3.84 0.56
N GLN A 16 5.30 -4.63 -0.47
CA GLN A 16 5.54 -6.07 -0.31
C GLN A 16 6.78 -6.36 0.53
N GLU A 17 7.89 -5.67 0.27
CA GLU A 17 9.12 -5.90 1.03
C GLU A 17 8.97 -5.50 2.50
N ILE A 18 8.36 -4.34 2.81
CA ILE A 18 8.12 -3.94 4.20
C ILE A 18 7.19 -4.92 4.91
N PHE A 19 6.15 -5.44 4.24
CA PHE A 19 5.27 -6.46 4.83
C PHE A 19 6.01 -7.76 5.12
N LYS A 20 6.93 -8.20 4.24
CA LYS A 20 7.80 -9.35 4.46
C LYS A 20 8.75 -9.13 5.64
N GLU A 21 9.32 -7.92 5.79
CA GLU A 21 10.16 -7.60 6.94
C GLU A 21 9.35 -7.62 8.24
N VAL A 22 8.16 -7.01 8.28
CA VAL A 22 7.27 -7.07 9.45
C VAL A 22 6.94 -8.53 9.82
N LYS A 23 6.67 -9.39 8.82
CA LYS A 23 6.43 -10.82 9.05
C LYS A 23 7.59 -11.52 9.76
N LYS A 24 8.85 -11.18 9.41
CA LYS A 24 10.05 -11.77 10.03
C LYS A 24 10.21 -11.39 11.49
N LEU A 25 9.68 -10.25 11.92
CA LEU A 25 9.74 -9.78 13.30
C LEU A 25 8.81 -10.56 14.25
N GLY A 26 7.86 -11.30 13.69
CA GLY A 26 6.92 -12.13 14.46
C GLY A 26 5.60 -11.41 14.79
N PRO A 27 4.66 -12.12 15.44
CA PRO A 27 3.29 -11.62 15.63
C PRO A 27 3.19 -10.44 16.62
N ASP A 28 4.07 -10.35 17.60
CA ASP A 28 3.96 -9.35 18.68
C ASP A 28 4.04 -7.91 18.16
N VAL A 29 4.79 -7.69 17.06
CA VAL A 29 4.94 -6.35 16.48
C VAL A 29 3.66 -5.83 15.81
N LEU A 30 2.72 -6.72 15.52
CA LEU A 30 1.47 -6.37 14.85
C LEU A 30 0.55 -5.48 15.71
N ASP A 31 0.70 -5.55 17.02
CA ASP A 31 -0.08 -4.75 17.97
C ASP A 31 0.64 -3.45 18.39
N TYR A 32 1.82 -3.16 17.84
CA TYR A 32 2.54 -1.92 18.10
C TYR A 32 1.83 -0.72 17.46
N TYR A 33 1.82 0.42 18.18
CA TYR A 33 1.19 1.68 17.75
C TYR A 33 1.99 2.89 18.24
N VAL A 34 1.76 4.07 17.66
CA VAL A 34 2.43 5.31 18.08
C VAL A 34 1.63 6.03 19.16
N VAL A 35 0.40 6.44 18.89
CA VAL A 35 -0.47 7.22 19.77
C VAL A 35 -1.81 6.55 19.99
N ASP A 36 -2.47 6.17 18.90
CA ASP A 36 -3.80 5.57 18.89
C ASP A 36 -3.65 4.04 18.98
N GLU A 37 -4.19 3.45 20.05
CA GLU A 37 -4.14 2.01 20.32
C GLU A 37 -4.91 1.16 19.29
N GLU A 38 -5.86 1.78 18.56
CA GLU A 38 -6.59 1.11 17.48
C GLU A 38 -5.83 1.20 16.14
N TRP A 39 -4.85 2.12 16.03
CA TRP A 39 -4.04 2.32 14.82
C TRP A 39 -2.71 1.58 14.91
N THR A 40 -2.80 0.26 15.00
CA THR A 40 -1.66 -0.65 15.14
C THR A 40 -0.98 -0.92 13.80
N VAL A 41 0.23 -1.52 13.83
CA VAL A 41 0.93 -2.00 12.63
C VAL A 41 0.00 -2.88 11.78
N LYS A 42 -0.71 -3.83 12.39
CA LYS A 42 -1.70 -4.69 11.75
C LYS A 42 -2.80 -3.89 11.04
N THR A 43 -3.40 -2.95 11.75
CA THR A 43 -4.47 -2.10 11.20
C THR A 43 -3.97 -1.26 10.02
N ILE A 44 -2.75 -0.71 10.12
CA ILE A 44 -2.14 0.08 9.05
C ILE A 44 -1.87 -0.78 7.82
N MET A 45 -1.36 -2.00 7.98
CA MET A 45 -1.12 -2.93 6.87
C MET A 45 -2.42 -3.26 6.13
N VAL A 46 -3.47 -3.63 6.86
CA VAL A 46 -4.81 -3.88 6.29
C VAL A 46 -5.35 -2.63 5.59
N HIS A 47 -5.14 -1.45 6.16
CA HIS A 47 -5.56 -0.18 5.55
C HIS A 47 -4.83 0.10 4.23
N ILE A 48 -3.52 -0.16 4.14
CA ILE A 48 -2.76 -0.03 2.87
C ILE A 48 -3.38 -0.91 1.79
N VAL A 49 -3.64 -2.19 2.09
CA VAL A 49 -4.22 -3.13 1.12
C VAL A 49 -5.64 -2.73 0.73
N GLY A 50 -6.47 -2.38 1.71
CA GLY A 50 -7.84 -1.94 1.48
C GLY A 50 -7.93 -0.68 0.61
N ALA A 51 -7.04 0.29 0.86
CA ALA A 51 -6.96 1.49 0.04
C ALA A 51 -6.46 1.18 -1.38
N SER A 52 -5.42 0.35 -1.53
CA SER A 52 -4.91 -0.08 -2.84
C SER A 52 -6.00 -0.79 -3.65
N TYR A 53 -6.77 -1.67 -3.01
CA TYR A 53 -7.93 -2.31 -3.63
C TYR A 53 -8.97 -1.28 -4.10
N LEU A 54 -9.32 -0.33 -3.25
CA LEU A 54 -10.28 0.72 -3.59
C LEU A 54 -9.80 1.56 -4.78
N TYR A 55 -8.53 1.95 -4.83
CA TYR A 55 -7.95 2.68 -5.96
C TYR A 55 -7.95 1.83 -7.24
N SER A 56 -7.66 0.54 -7.15
CA SER A 56 -7.75 -0.40 -8.27
C SER A 56 -9.18 -0.46 -8.83
N GLN A 57 -10.21 -0.56 -7.97
CA GLN A 57 -11.61 -0.55 -8.41
C GLN A 57 -11.96 0.76 -9.14
N ARG A 58 -11.56 1.91 -8.60
CA ARG A 58 -11.79 3.22 -9.23
C ARG A 58 -11.16 3.32 -10.61
N LEU A 59 -9.89 2.90 -10.74
CA LEU A 59 -9.15 2.93 -12.00
C LEU A 59 -9.73 2.00 -13.06
N GLN A 60 -10.43 0.96 -12.65
CA GLN A 60 -11.13 0.03 -13.51
C GLN A 60 -12.61 0.41 -13.74
N GLU A 61 -13.04 1.56 -13.21
CA GLU A 61 -14.45 2.04 -13.29
C GLU A 61 -15.45 0.99 -12.77
N LYS A 62 -15.02 0.17 -11.77
CA LYS A 62 -15.85 -0.84 -11.12
C LYS A 62 -16.69 -0.25 -10.00
N PRO A 63 -17.84 -0.86 -9.66
CA PRO A 63 -18.63 -0.48 -8.50
C PRO A 63 -17.81 -0.54 -7.23
N PHE A 64 -18.12 0.33 -6.28
CA PHE A 64 -17.49 0.33 -4.97
C PHE A 64 -17.71 -1.01 -4.27
N SER A 65 -16.61 -1.60 -3.82
CA SER A 65 -16.62 -2.78 -2.95
C SER A 65 -15.47 -2.69 -1.95
N LYS A 66 -15.56 -3.46 -0.87
CA LYS A 66 -14.51 -3.58 0.13
C LYS A 66 -13.87 -4.95 0.03
N ILE A 67 -12.58 -5.02 0.34
CA ILE A 67 -11.90 -6.25 0.65
C ILE A 67 -11.84 -6.37 2.19
N GLU A 68 -12.10 -7.54 2.72
CA GLU A 68 -12.10 -7.79 4.17
C GLU A 68 -11.08 -8.88 4.49
N PHE A 69 -10.46 -8.78 5.66
CA PHE A 69 -9.48 -9.72 6.16
C PHE A 69 -9.85 -10.13 7.58
N ASP A 70 -9.58 -11.38 7.93
CA ASP A 70 -9.67 -11.84 9.31
C ASP A 70 -8.45 -11.30 10.09
N MET A 71 -8.72 -10.30 10.94
CA MET A 71 -7.68 -9.60 11.72
C MET A 71 -7.03 -10.50 12.78
N ASP A 72 -7.64 -11.62 13.13
CA ASP A 72 -7.16 -12.57 14.12
C ASP A 72 -6.51 -13.82 13.47
N SER A 73 -6.49 -13.87 12.15
CA SER A 73 -5.85 -14.96 11.40
C SER A 73 -4.34 -14.97 11.64
N PRO A 74 -3.73 -16.12 11.94
CA PRO A 74 -2.28 -16.26 12.00
C PRO A 74 -1.61 -16.06 10.64
N ASP A 75 -2.36 -16.21 9.55
CA ASP A 75 -1.90 -16.06 8.18
C ASP A 75 -2.19 -14.67 7.58
N LEU A 76 -2.64 -13.71 8.42
CA LEU A 76 -3.06 -12.37 7.96
C LEU A 76 -2.05 -11.71 7.02
N ILE A 77 -0.75 -11.73 7.36
CA ILE A 77 0.26 -11.09 6.51
C ILE A 77 0.39 -11.79 5.17
N ASP A 78 0.26 -13.11 5.11
CA ASP A 78 0.30 -13.87 3.86
C ASP A 78 -0.92 -13.56 2.98
N ASP A 79 -2.10 -13.43 3.58
CA ASP A 79 -3.32 -13.01 2.89
C ASP A 79 -3.19 -11.59 2.33
N LEU A 80 -2.60 -10.66 3.11
CA LEU A 80 -2.33 -9.29 2.67
C LEU A 80 -1.33 -9.26 1.52
N LEU A 81 -0.24 -10.03 1.58
CA LEU A 81 0.76 -10.13 0.52
C LEU A 81 0.16 -10.71 -0.77
N ALA A 82 -0.64 -11.77 -0.66
CA ALA A 82 -1.33 -12.38 -1.79
C ALA A 82 -2.33 -11.41 -2.45
N ALA A 83 -3.07 -10.64 -1.64
CA ALA A 83 -3.97 -9.62 -2.14
C ALA A 83 -3.21 -8.50 -2.87
N LEU A 84 -2.11 -7.99 -2.28
CA LEU A 84 -1.26 -6.96 -2.90
C LEU A 84 -0.72 -7.42 -4.25
N GLU A 85 -0.24 -8.66 -4.37
CA GLU A 85 0.31 -9.16 -5.63
C GLU A 85 -0.68 -9.02 -6.80
N ASN A 86 -1.96 -9.30 -6.57
CA ASN A 86 -3.00 -9.17 -7.59
C ASN A 86 -3.40 -7.71 -7.84
N ILE A 87 -3.58 -6.93 -6.76
CA ILE A 87 -3.95 -5.51 -6.84
C ILE A 87 -2.85 -4.71 -7.55
N ASP A 88 -1.58 -4.94 -7.20
CA ASP A 88 -0.43 -4.24 -7.76
C ASP A 88 -0.27 -4.49 -9.27
N LYS A 89 -0.57 -5.70 -9.75
CA LYS A 89 -0.62 -6.00 -11.19
C LYS A 89 -1.61 -5.09 -11.91
N ASP A 90 -2.84 -5.01 -11.37
CA ASP A 90 -3.88 -4.17 -11.94
C ASP A 90 -3.47 -2.69 -11.93
N LEU A 91 -2.91 -2.20 -10.82
CA LEU A 91 -2.48 -0.81 -10.67
C LEU A 91 -1.33 -0.44 -11.62
N ILE A 92 -0.33 -1.31 -11.75
CA ILE A 92 0.78 -1.12 -12.69
C ILE A 92 0.27 -1.12 -14.12
N GLU A 93 -0.68 -1.99 -14.46
CA GLU A 93 -1.29 -2.00 -15.80
C GLU A 93 -2.00 -0.67 -16.12
N GLN A 94 -2.69 -0.08 -15.14
CA GLN A 94 -3.32 1.23 -15.34
C GLN A 94 -2.30 2.35 -15.60
N ALA A 95 -1.09 2.24 -15.02
CA ALA A 95 -0.04 3.24 -15.21
C ALA A 95 0.53 3.30 -16.64
N TYR A 96 0.27 2.28 -17.48
CA TYR A 96 0.63 2.26 -18.90
C TYR A 96 -0.46 2.82 -19.83
N LYS A 97 -1.65 3.11 -19.31
CA LYS A 97 -2.75 3.64 -20.11
C LYS A 97 -2.62 5.13 -20.34
N ASP A 98 -3.31 5.61 -21.37
CA ASP A 98 -3.43 7.05 -21.61
C ASP A 98 -4.02 7.75 -20.38
N ASP A 99 -3.46 8.89 -20.01
CA ASP A 99 -3.87 9.68 -18.85
C ASP A 99 -5.19 10.41 -19.14
N LYS A 100 -6.27 9.65 -19.24
CA LYS A 100 -7.62 10.14 -19.43
C LYS A 100 -8.32 10.42 -18.10
N GLU A 101 -9.35 11.24 -18.16
CA GLU A 101 -10.30 11.44 -17.07
C GLU A 101 -11.24 10.23 -17.00
N ILE A 102 -11.50 9.75 -15.79
CA ILE A 102 -12.42 8.64 -15.51
C ILE A 102 -13.40 9.03 -14.42
N GLU A 103 -14.60 8.49 -14.48
CA GLU A 103 -15.63 8.66 -13.45
C GLU A 103 -15.66 7.45 -12.52
N TYR A 104 -15.83 7.69 -11.22
CA TYR A 104 -15.91 6.62 -10.23
C TYR A 104 -16.81 7.02 -9.06
N GLU A 105 -17.38 6.00 -8.43
CA GLU A 105 -18.24 6.18 -7.27
C GLU A 105 -17.42 6.32 -5.98
N THR A 106 -17.90 7.18 -5.09
CA THR A 106 -17.41 7.32 -3.71
C THR A 106 -18.58 7.31 -2.73
N SER A 107 -18.31 7.16 -1.43
CA SER A 107 -19.33 7.30 -0.39
C SER A 107 -20.04 8.66 -0.37
N LYS A 108 -19.50 9.65 -1.09
CA LYS A 108 -20.04 11.03 -1.22
C LYS A 108 -20.58 11.33 -2.62
N GLY A 109 -20.82 10.30 -3.45
CA GLY A 109 -21.30 10.41 -4.82
C GLY A 109 -20.20 10.28 -5.87
N MET A 110 -20.58 10.53 -7.13
CA MET A 110 -19.69 10.44 -8.29
C MET A 110 -18.58 11.48 -8.25
N ARG A 111 -17.40 11.09 -8.67
CA ARG A 111 -16.21 11.92 -8.82
C ARG A 111 -15.57 11.64 -10.17
N SER A 112 -14.80 12.63 -10.67
CA SER A 112 -14.00 12.48 -11.88
C SER A 112 -12.58 12.97 -11.61
N ASN A 113 -11.59 12.20 -12.04
CA ASN A 113 -10.18 12.58 -11.99
C ASN A 113 -9.39 11.84 -13.09
N LYS A 114 -8.21 12.36 -13.40
CA LYS A 114 -7.27 11.68 -14.28
C LYS A 114 -6.69 10.42 -13.62
N ILE A 115 -6.36 9.43 -14.43
CA ILE A 115 -5.69 8.19 -13.99
C ILE A 115 -4.41 8.51 -13.20
N SER A 116 -3.56 9.39 -13.71
CA SER A 116 -2.31 9.80 -13.04
C SER A 116 -2.54 10.44 -11.67
N PHE A 117 -3.63 11.19 -11.49
CA PHE A 117 -3.98 11.78 -10.21
C PHE A 117 -4.32 10.70 -9.18
N ILE A 118 -5.15 9.71 -9.56
CA ILE A 118 -5.55 8.61 -8.67
C ILE A 118 -4.35 7.76 -8.28
N LEU A 119 -3.48 7.43 -9.27
CA LEU A 119 -2.24 6.69 -9.01
C LEU A 119 -1.30 7.47 -8.08
N SER A 120 -1.15 8.78 -8.27
CA SER A 120 -0.32 9.60 -7.40
C SER A 120 -0.83 9.63 -5.96
N MET A 121 -2.16 9.76 -5.77
CA MET A 121 -2.77 9.71 -4.44
C MET A 121 -2.49 8.38 -3.73
N MET A 122 -2.60 7.26 -4.46
CA MET A 122 -2.30 5.95 -3.92
C MET A 122 -0.82 5.81 -3.50
N ILE A 123 0.11 6.31 -4.32
CA ILE A 123 1.55 6.26 -4.04
C ILE A 123 1.88 7.05 -2.77
N PHE A 124 1.36 8.27 -2.63
CA PHE A 124 1.56 9.09 -1.43
C PHE A 124 0.94 8.44 -0.19
N HIS A 125 -0.30 7.98 -0.30
CA HIS A 125 -1.00 7.28 0.78
C HIS A 125 -0.21 6.08 1.30
N ALA A 126 0.26 5.20 0.41
CA ALA A 126 1.08 4.06 0.80
C ALA A 126 2.40 4.49 1.46
N THR A 127 3.04 5.55 0.95
CA THR A 127 4.29 6.07 1.52
C THR A 127 4.11 6.59 2.93
N GLU A 128 3.04 7.35 3.18
CA GLU A 128 2.69 7.88 4.50
C GLU A 128 2.45 6.74 5.50
N HIS A 129 1.72 5.72 5.11
CA HIS A 129 1.41 4.59 5.99
C HIS A 129 2.60 3.66 6.23
N ARG A 130 3.48 3.45 5.26
CA ARG A 130 4.76 2.75 5.53
C ARG A 130 5.59 3.49 6.58
N ALA A 131 5.64 4.80 6.53
CA ALA A 131 6.32 5.59 7.55
C ALA A 131 5.67 5.44 8.95
N GLN A 132 4.35 5.32 9.02
CA GLN A 132 3.65 5.05 10.28
C GLN A 132 3.94 3.65 10.84
N ILE A 133 4.04 2.62 9.99
CA ILE A 133 4.46 1.28 10.42
C ILE A 133 5.84 1.37 11.08
N VAL A 134 6.82 1.97 10.40
CA VAL A 134 8.18 2.07 10.93
C VAL A 134 8.22 2.91 12.21
N ALA A 135 7.46 4.00 12.29
CA ALA A 135 7.35 4.80 13.50
C ALA A 135 6.78 4.02 14.70
N ALA A 136 5.82 3.11 14.46
CA ALA A 136 5.28 2.25 15.51
C ALA A 136 6.31 1.21 15.98
N LEU A 137 7.08 0.65 15.06
CA LEU A 137 8.19 -0.26 15.37
C LEU A 137 9.28 0.46 16.17
N ASP A 138 9.75 1.62 15.69
CA ASP A 138 10.79 2.43 16.35
C ASP A 138 10.44 2.82 17.77
N LYS A 139 9.17 3.23 18.00
CA LYS A 139 8.67 3.58 19.34
C LYS A 139 8.80 2.41 20.32
N ASN A 140 8.67 1.19 19.83
CA ASN A 140 8.78 -0.04 20.62
C ASN A 140 10.19 -0.66 20.57
N ASN A 141 11.21 0.11 20.18
CA ASN A 141 12.63 -0.28 20.06
C ASN A 141 12.93 -1.35 19.01
N GLU A 142 12.03 -1.60 18.08
CA GLU A 142 12.25 -2.45 16.93
C GLU A 142 12.70 -1.58 15.74
N ARG A 143 14.00 -1.61 15.41
CA ARG A 143 14.64 -0.71 14.45
C ARG A 143 15.24 -1.45 13.25
N SER A 144 14.69 -2.59 12.91
CA SER A 144 15.20 -3.44 11.82
C SER A 144 14.87 -2.90 10.43
N ILE A 145 13.87 -2.04 10.30
CA ILE A 145 13.42 -1.53 8.99
C ILE A 145 13.91 -0.09 8.80
N ASN A 146 14.82 0.10 7.83
CA ASN A 146 15.29 1.41 7.41
C ASN A 146 14.62 1.82 6.10
N LEU A 147 13.75 2.84 6.12
CA LEU A 147 12.99 3.30 4.95
C LEU A 147 13.87 3.79 3.78
N ASP A 148 15.11 4.23 4.03
CA ASP A 148 16.04 4.63 2.96
C ASP A 148 16.37 3.48 2.02
N GLU A 149 16.35 2.24 2.51
CA GLU A 149 16.58 1.04 1.70
C GLU A 149 15.41 0.75 0.76
N TYR A 150 14.20 1.18 1.13
CA TYR A 150 12.96 1.04 0.38
C TYR A 150 12.60 2.29 -0.43
N SER A 151 13.55 3.21 -0.59
CA SER A 151 13.43 4.37 -1.47
C SER A 151 13.43 3.97 -2.95
N ILE A 152 13.06 4.93 -3.82
CA ILE A 152 13.14 4.70 -5.27
C ILE A 152 14.57 4.38 -5.73
N PHE A 153 15.60 4.89 -5.05
CA PHE A 153 17.00 4.51 -5.30
C PHE A 153 17.27 3.06 -4.92
N GLY A 154 16.69 2.59 -3.82
CA GLY A 154 16.75 1.18 -3.40
C GLY A 154 16.13 0.27 -4.46
N TYR A 155 14.93 0.61 -4.91
CA TYR A 155 14.23 -0.13 -5.95
C TYR A 155 15.04 -0.23 -7.26
N VAL A 156 15.52 0.90 -7.78
CA VAL A 156 16.28 0.92 -9.05
C VAL A 156 17.57 0.11 -8.95
N ARG A 157 18.27 0.14 -7.83
CA ARG A 157 19.49 -0.68 -7.61
C ARG A 157 19.22 -2.18 -7.64
N GLN A 158 18.04 -2.63 -7.25
CA GLN A 158 17.68 -4.06 -7.27
C GLN A 158 17.24 -4.55 -8.66
N GLN A 159 16.92 -3.63 -9.59
CA GLN A 159 16.52 -4.00 -10.96
C GLN A 159 17.71 -4.11 -11.92
N GLY A 160 18.88 -3.63 -11.56
CA GLY A 160 20.13 -3.67 -12.37
C GLY A 160 21.10 -4.68 -11.86
#